data_bf2bf089f0594aee3f2d813bab07a872
#
_entry.id   bf2bf089f0594aee3f2d813bab07a872
#
_cell.length_a   1.000
_cell.length_b   1.000
_cell.length_c   1.000
_cell.angle_alpha   90.00
_cell.angle_beta   90.00
_cell.angle_gamma   90.00
#
_symmetry.space_group_name_H-M   'P 1'
#
loop_
_entity.id
_entity.type
_entity.pdbx_description
1 polymer ?
#
loop_
_entity_poly.entity_id
_entity_poly.type
_entity_poly.pdbx_seq_one_letter_code
_entity_poly.pdbx_strand_id
1 'polypeptide(L)'
;MSSINRITPTKTNTINHITPTIKEPSEGRNHKVIGKGSYGCVHKPSLRCKNTTVKSYKDKISKFMFNRHAKTEMKEYTTMQHADPKHKLYLGKPVKCSPSNDSDNEVAIRNCGFGSWTPNTHSLLVMRDGGENLSDFAMRFKSNPITPENTKKMELFWIEAQRILYGLTVFLQNDIVHHDLKAQNIVYNEEKNRINFIDFGLMTSKQKILEECKQSKYDLAIPHWSFPFELQLMNKRDFNRVAKYNRNLKKEYVANVVEEIMNGKVKYFFSELFGNFSKSIQDENINIIVNDFKDFVLDDFNDYDYILNKSINTIDIYGAGIGLTKVLSNTSQFIDHSLANDLNEFFETMITNYLPSRVEPLEAVHQYEAILEKHGLLTKYKKHFENHILQDKVEKKTKLDKKINKIKNIDLKMTPEDQANLYLTPTDKVCPQGKELNPLTNRCVNVCKDDQIRNEKFRCVKNKTRKNKNK
;
A
#
# COMPACT_ATOMS: atom_id res chain seq x y z
N MET A 1 1.44 2.33 -40.32
CA MET A 1 1.73 3.77 -40.50
C MET A 1 0.45 4.52 -40.17
N SER A 2 0.34 5.09 -38.98
CA SER A 2 -0.73 6.02 -38.62
C SER A 2 -0.08 7.10 -37.75
N SER A 3 -0.24 8.32 -38.22
CA SER A 3 0.39 9.56 -37.85
C SER A 3 -0.01 10.01 -36.44
N ILE A 4 0.99 10.24 -35.60
CA ILE A 4 0.86 10.91 -34.30
C ILE A 4 0.85 12.41 -34.54
N ASN A 5 -0.25 13.09 -34.21
CA ASN A 5 -0.35 14.53 -34.24
C ASN A 5 0.47 15.14 -33.07
N ARG A 6 1.55 15.85 -33.42
CA ARG A 6 2.30 16.71 -32.49
C ARG A 6 1.50 17.97 -32.18
N ILE A 7 1.19 18.21 -30.91
CA ILE A 7 0.68 19.49 -30.42
C ILE A 7 1.88 20.38 -30.12
N THR A 8 2.03 21.44 -30.89
CA THR A 8 3.02 22.52 -30.70
C THR A 8 2.55 23.48 -29.60
N PRO A 9 3.45 24.03 -28.76
CA PRO A 9 3.06 24.98 -27.71
C PRO A 9 2.81 26.37 -28.33
N THR A 10 1.65 26.93 -28.01
CA THR A 10 1.21 28.27 -28.39
C THR A 10 1.94 29.35 -27.58
N LYS A 11 2.31 30.43 -28.26
CA LYS A 11 3.02 31.61 -27.74
C LYS A 11 2.26 32.31 -26.62
N THR A 12 3.00 32.72 -25.61
CA THR A 12 2.59 33.60 -24.51
C THR A 12 2.25 35.01 -25.05
N ASN A 13 0.98 35.42 -24.83
CA ASN A 13 0.58 36.82 -24.97
C ASN A 13 0.78 37.55 -23.64
N THR A 14 1.56 38.63 -23.68
CA THR A 14 1.76 39.58 -22.61
C THR A 14 0.45 40.33 -22.35
N ILE A 15 -0.11 40.21 -21.16
CA ILE A 15 -1.29 41.00 -20.72
C ILE A 15 -0.82 42.06 -19.75
N ASN A 16 -1.20 43.32 -20.08
CA ASN A 16 -0.94 44.55 -19.33
C ASN A 16 -1.48 44.48 -17.91
N HIS A 17 -0.67 44.91 -16.95
CA HIS A 17 -1.01 45.10 -15.56
C HIS A 17 -2.05 46.25 -15.40
N ILE A 18 -3.26 45.87 -14.98
CA ILE A 18 -4.17 46.80 -14.28
C ILE A 18 -4.07 46.38 -12.79
N THR A 19 -3.52 47.27 -11.98
CA THR A 19 -3.39 47.11 -10.53
C THR A 19 -4.75 47.33 -9.87
N PRO A 20 -5.42 46.34 -9.29
CA PRO A 20 -6.58 46.60 -8.45
C PRO A 20 -6.11 46.96 -7.04
N THR A 21 -6.69 47.98 -6.48
CA THR A 21 -6.54 48.43 -5.09
C THR A 21 -6.87 47.28 -4.15
N ILE A 22 -5.85 46.73 -3.48
CA ILE A 22 -5.98 45.65 -2.51
C ILE A 22 -6.58 46.23 -1.24
N LYS A 23 -7.83 45.90 -0.91
CA LYS A 23 -8.35 45.98 0.46
C LYS A 23 -7.58 44.98 1.30
N GLU A 24 -7.01 45.43 2.44
CA GLU A 24 -6.35 44.55 3.41
C GLU A 24 -7.26 43.37 3.76
N PRO A 25 -6.71 42.13 3.76
CA PRO A 25 -7.51 40.96 4.10
C PRO A 25 -7.79 40.97 5.60
N SER A 26 -9.07 40.91 6.00
CA SER A 26 -9.45 40.35 7.29
C SER A 26 -8.66 39.08 7.57
N GLU A 27 -8.26 38.80 8.82
CA GLU A 27 -7.47 37.62 9.24
C GLU A 27 -8.01 36.30 8.61
N GLY A 28 -7.71 36.10 7.33
CA GLY A 28 -8.10 34.96 6.53
C GLY A 28 -7.24 33.78 6.92
N ARG A 29 -7.84 32.63 7.18
CA ARG A 29 -7.12 31.39 7.40
C ARG A 29 -6.29 31.09 6.16
N ASN A 30 -4.97 31.14 6.28
CA ASN A 30 -4.05 30.94 5.17
C ASN A 30 -4.04 29.44 4.75
N HIS A 31 -4.98 29.04 3.89
CA HIS A 31 -5.07 27.70 3.33
C HIS A 31 -3.90 27.46 2.36
N LYS A 32 -2.95 26.62 2.76
CA LYS A 32 -1.81 26.26 1.92
C LYS A 32 -2.14 25.03 1.08
N VAL A 33 -1.71 25.02 -0.17
CA VAL A 33 -1.70 23.80 -1.00
C VAL A 33 -0.51 22.98 -0.56
N ILE A 34 -0.77 21.80 0.02
CA ILE A 34 0.26 20.86 0.51
C ILE A 34 0.49 19.68 -0.43
N GLY A 35 -0.33 19.56 -1.48
CA GLY A 35 -0.18 18.52 -2.51
C GLY A 35 -0.97 18.88 -3.76
N LYS A 36 -0.37 18.62 -4.93
CA LYS A 36 -1.02 18.73 -6.25
C LYS A 36 -0.85 17.40 -6.97
N GLY A 37 -1.94 16.85 -7.47
CA GLY A 37 -1.94 15.62 -8.26
C GLY A 37 -2.82 15.74 -9.50
N SER A 38 -2.80 14.72 -10.36
CA SER A 38 -3.58 14.68 -11.60
C SER A 38 -5.08 14.86 -11.39
N TYR A 39 -5.58 14.54 -10.20
CA TYR A 39 -7.00 14.53 -9.88
C TYR A 39 -7.46 15.66 -8.97
N GLY A 40 -6.55 16.47 -8.42
CA GLY A 40 -6.92 17.56 -7.53
C GLY A 40 -5.79 18.10 -6.66
N CYS A 41 -6.14 19.00 -5.73
CA CYS A 41 -5.22 19.60 -4.78
C CYS A 41 -5.64 19.33 -3.35
N VAL A 42 -4.64 19.18 -2.48
CA VAL A 42 -4.82 19.03 -1.05
C VAL A 42 -4.48 20.34 -0.33
N HIS A 43 -5.39 20.79 0.52
CA HIS A 43 -5.28 22.03 1.29
C HIS A 43 -5.19 21.77 2.79
N LYS A 44 -4.29 22.47 3.47
CA LYS A 44 -4.13 22.49 4.93
C LYS A 44 -4.01 23.93 5.40
N PRO A 45 -4.85 24.36 6.36
CA PRO A 45 -6.05 23.71 6.89
C PRO A 45 -7.08 23.39 5.81
N SER A 46 -8.06 22.53 6.14
CA SER A 46 -9.14 22.14 5.22
C SER A 46 -9.96 23.34 4.75
N LEU A 47 -10.26 23.38 3.46
CA LEU A 47 -11.29 24.26 2.90
C LEU A 47 -12.66 23.97 3.52
N ARG A 48 -13.57 24.94 3.48
CA ARG A 48 -14.90 24.84 4.08
C ARG A 48 -15.93 24.29 3.10
N CYS A 49 -16.83 23.47 3.62
CA CYS A 49 -18.03 23.03 2.92
C CYS A 49 -19.10 24.12 2.91
N LYS A 50 -19.89 24.19 1.85
CA LYS A 50 -21.04 25.09 1.72
C LYS A 50 -22.11 24.85 2.80
N ASN A 51 -22.24 23.60 3.26
CA ASN A 51 -23.20 23.19 4.27
C ASN A 51 -22.50 22.73 5.57
N THR A 52 -23.27 22.55 6.64
CA THR A 52 -22.79 22.22 7.99
C THR A 52 -22.46 20.73 8.18
N THR A 53 -22.20 19.96 7.12
CA THR A 53 -21.92 18.52 7.19
C THR A 53 -20.67 18.24 8.01
N VAL A 54 -19.69 19.14 8.02
CA VAL A 54 -18.46 19.01 8.80
C VAL A 54 -18.58 19.85 10.08
N LYS A 55 -18.70 19.16 11.22
CA LYS A 55 -18.87 19.81 12.54
C LYS A 55 -17.63 20.57 13.04
N SER A 56 -16.43 20.12 12.67
CA SER A 56 -15.16 20.75 13.07
C SER A 56 -14.11 20.54 11.98
N TYR A 57 -13.31 21.59 11.72
CA TYR A 57 -12.20 21.58 10.76
C TYR A 57 -10.83 21.49 11.44
N LYS A 58 -10.80 21.39 12.78
CA LYS A 58 -9.55 21.18 13.53
C LYS A 58 -8.90 19.85 13.08
N ASP A 59 -7.60 19.86 12.85
CA ASP A 59 -6.81 18.71 12.42
C ASP A 59 -7.35 18.03 11.16
N LYS A 60 -7.90 18.82 10.22
CA LYS A 60 -8.40 18.33 8.94
C LYS A 60 -7.72 18.99 7.76
N ILE A 61 -7.64 18.21 6.70
CA ILE A 61 -7.25 18.60 5.35
C ILE A 61 -8.43 18.38 4.41
N SER A 62 -8.36 18.98 3.23
CA SER A 62 -9.35 18.70 2.16
C SER A 62 -8.68 18.51 0.82
N LYS A 63 -9.15 17.53 0.04
CA LYS A 63 -8.79 17.33 -1.36
C LYS A 63 -9.89 17.95 -2.23
N PHE A 64 -9.55 18.98 -2.99
CA PHE A 64 -10.43 19.62 -3.96
C PHE A 64 -10.25 18.95 -5.32
N MET A 65 -11.34 18.51 -5.94
CA MET A 65 -11.30 17.72 -7.18
C MET A 65 -12.62 17.74 -7.94
N PHE A 66 -12.58 17.27 -9.20
CA PHE A 66 -13.82 17.07 -9.98
C PHE A 66 -14.75 16.05 -9.32
N ASN A 67 -16.07 16.29 -9.41
CA ASN A 67 -17.11 15.42 -8.85
C ASN A 67 -17.00 13.96 -9.30
N ARG A 68 -16.63 13.72 -10.57
CA ARG A 68 -16.45 12.36 -11.10
C ARG A 68 -15.34 11.60 -10.36
N HIS A 69 -14.20 12.24 -10.14
CA HIS A 69 -13.07 11.64 -9.42
C HIS A 69 -13.40 11.46 -7.93
N ALA A 70 -14.04 12.46 -7.30
CA ALA A 70 -14.49 12.35 -5.92
C ALA A 70 -15.47 11.18 -5.72
N LYS A 71 -16.35 10.90 -6.69
CA LYS A 71 -17.28 9.76 -6.63
C LYS A 71 -16.54 8.42 -6.68
N THR A 72 -15.56 8.31 -7.58
CA THR A 72 -14.71 7.10 -7.67
C THR A 72 -13.93 6.88 -6.39
N GLU A 73 -13.18 7.88 -5.93
CA GLU A 73 -12.37 7.77 -4.71
C GLU A 73 -13.23 7.45 -3.47
N MET A 74 -14.44 8.01 -3.34
CA MET A 74 -15.37 7.67 -2.25
C MET A 74 -15.86 6.22 -2.30
N LYS A 75 -15.92 5.59 -3.47
CA LYS A 75 -16.24 4.17 -3.61
C LYS A 75 -15.09 3.32 -3.07
N GLU A 76 -13.86 3.68 -3.39
CA GLU A 76 -12.67 2.97 -2.93
C GLU A 76 -12.52 3.06 -1.39
N TYR A 77 -12.82 4.21 -0.79
CA TYR A 77 -12.91 4.31 0.68
C TYR A 77 -13.98 3.39 1.29
N THR A 78 -15.03 3.04 0.55
CA THR A 78 -16.01 2.05 1.03
C THR A 78 -15.42 0.65 1.04
N THR A 79 -14.64 0.29 0.02
CA THR A 79 -13.89 -0.98 -0.03
C THR A 79 -12.89 -1.05 1.13
N MET A 80 -12.14 0.01 1.38
CA MET A 80 -11.22 0.10 2.52
C MET A 80 -11.93 -0.04 3.87
N GLN A 81 -13.14 0.50 4.01
CA GLN A 81 -13.91 0.37 5.25
C GLN A 81 -14.33 -1.08 5.54
N HIS A 82 -14.55 -1.90 4.50
CA HIS A 82 -14.81 -3.34 4.68
C HIS A 82 -13.53 -4.10 5.05
N ALA A 83 -12.39 -3.80 4.42
CA ALA A 83 -11.12 -4.46 4.68
C ALA A 83 -10.52 -4.08 6.05
N ASP A 84 -10.67 -2.82 6.44
CA ASP A 84 -10.17 -2.28 7.71
C ASP A 84 -11.24 -1.47 8.45
N PRO A 85 -12.26 -2.13 9.04
CA PRO A 85 -13.37 -1.46 9.74
C PRO A 85 -12.93 -0.68 10.98
N LYS A 86 -11.74 -0.97 11.53
CA LYS A 86 -11.18 -0.28 12.69
C LYS A 86 -10.28 0.90 12.33
N HIS A 87 -10.14 1.20 11.05
CA HIS A 87 -9.28 2.28 10.53
C HIS A 87 -7.84 2.20 11.07
N LYS A 88 -7.27 0.99 11.10
CA LYS A 88 -5.89 0.77 11.55
C LYS A 88 -4.86 1.15 10.49
N LEU A 89 -5.25 1.14 9.21
CA LEU A 89 -4.39 1.32 8.05
C LEU A 89 -4.61 2.65 7.33
N TYR A 90 -5.74 3.30 7.53
CA TYR A 90 -6.10 4.54 6.87
C TYR A 90 -6.85 5.50 7.81
N LEU A 91 -7.04 6.75 7.38
CA LEU A 91 -7.57 7.83 8.23
C LEU A 91 -9.10 7.84 8.39
N GLY A 92 -9.78 6.83 7.86
CA GLY A 92 -11.22 6.75 7.80
C GLY A 92 -11.79 7.40 6.53
N LYS A 93 -13.08 7.16 6.26
CA LYS A 93 -13.75 7.65 5.07
C LYS A 93 -13.92 9.17 5.12
N PRO A 94 -13.55 9.91 4.06
CA PRO A 94 -13.74 11.36 3.97
C PRO A 94 -15.21 11.76 4.01
N VAL A 95 -15.47 13.01 4.41
CA VAL A 95 -16.75 13.67 4.20
C VAL A 95 -16.72 14.36 2.84
N LYS A 96 -17.56 13.94 1.91
CA LYS A 96 -17.73 14.60 0.62
C LYS A 96 -18.75 15.74 0.75
N CYS A 97 -18.38 16.93 0.29
CA CYS A 97 -19.27 18.10 0.26
C CYS A 97 -18.94 19.01 -0.93
N SER A 98 -19.83 19.95 -1.22
CA SER A 98 -19.55 21.07 -2.11
C SER A 98 -18.72 22.13 -1.40
N PRO A 99 -17.70 22.74 -2.03
CA PRO A 99 -16.94 23.83 -1.44
C PRO A 99 -17.83 25.06 -1.20
N SER A 100 -17.53 25.81 -0.14
CA SER A 100 -18.15 27.12 0.12
C SER A 100 -17.63 28.17 -0.87
N ASN A 101 -18.44 29.14 -1.20
CA ASN A 101 -18.10 30.25 -2.12
C ASN A 101 -17.52 31.46 -1.34
N ASP A 102 -16.87 31.24 -0.19
CA ASP A 102 -16.19 32.32 0.52
C ASP A 102 -14.86 32.68 -0.16
N SER A 103 -14.38 33.90 0.12
CA SER A 103 -13.17 34.48 -0.46
C SER A 103 -11.92 33.62 -0.17
N ASP A 104 -11.83 33.01 1.02
CA ASP A 104 -10.69 32.22 1.44
C ASP A 104 -10.58 30.92 0.59
N ASN A 105 -11.71 30.23 0.41
CA ASN A 105 -11.78 29.06 -0.47
C ASN A 105 -11.44 29.42 -1.92
N GLU A 106 -11.97 30.56 -2.43
CA GLU A 106 -11.73 30.98 -3.81
C GLU A 106 -10.23 31.27 -4.06
N VAL A 107 -9.57 31.96 -3.15
CA VAL A 107 -8.13 32.23 -3.25
C VAL A 107 -7.33 30.93 -3.22
N ALA A 108 -7.64 30.04 -2.27
CA ALA A 108 -6.94 28.77 -2.12
C ALA A 108 -7.12 27.87 -3.36
N ILE A 109 -8.32 27.81 -3.93
CA ILE A 109 -8.61 27.01 -5.13
C ILE A 109 -7.90 27.61 -6.36
N ARG A 110 -7.84 28.92 -6.50
CA ARG A 110 -7.05 29.56 -7.59
C ARG A 110 -5.57 29.22 -7.49
N ASN A 111 -5.00 29.22 -6.29
CA ASN A 111 -3.60 28.84 -6.05
C ASN A 111 -3.30 27.36 -6.43
N CYS A 112 -4.33 26.55 -6.49
CA CYS A 112 -4.27 25.18 -6.97
C CYS A 112 -4.12 25.07 -8.50
N GLY A 113 -4.44 26.13 -9.24
CA GLY A 113 -4.38 26.15 -10.72
C GLY A 113 -5.69 25.80 -11.41
N PHE A 114 -6.79 25.66 -10.66
CA PHE A 114 -8.13 25.55 -11.26
C PHE A 114 -8.63 26.97 -11.64
N GLY A 115 -8.76 27.22 -12.95
CA GLY A 115 -9.17 28.55 -13.44
C GLY A 115 -10.63 28.89 -13.13
N SER A 116 -11.54 28.00 -13.44
CA SER A 116 -12.96 28.11 -13.11
C SER A 116 -13.47 26.85 -12.43
N TRP A 117 -14.23 27.05 -11.37
CA TRP A 117 -14.86 25.94 -10.66
C TRP A 117 -16.30 26.30 -10.25
N THR A 118 -17.11 25.28 -10.07
CA THR A 118 -18.46 25.44 -9.53
C THR A 118 -18.77 24.32 -8.54
N PRO A 119 -19.67 24.55 -7.57
CA PRO A 119 -20.13 23.49 -6.66
C PRO A 119 -20.75 22.28 -7.37
N ASN A 120 -21.23 22.48 -8.62
CA ASN A 120 -21.84 21.40 -9.41
C ASN A 120 -20.82 20.53 -10.14
N THR A 121 -19.60 21.05 -10.38
CA THR A 121 -18.54 20.34 -11.11
C THR A 121 -17.45 19.80 -10.19
N HIS A 122 -17.29 20.37 -8.97
CA HIS A 122 -16.24 20.06 -8.04
C HIS A 122 -16.75 19.69 -6.66
N SER A 123 -15.96 18.92 -5.93
CA SER A 123 -16.20 18.49 -4.55
C SER A 123 -14.97 18.72 -3.67
N LEU A 124 -15.21 18.81 -2.38
CA LEU A 124 -14.22 18.60 -1.34
C LEU A 124 -14.38 17.21 -0.76
N LEU A 125 -13.26 16.53 -0.56
CA LEU A 125 -13.14 15.40 0.34
C LEU A 125 -12.42 15.88 1.60
N VAL A 126 -13.18 16.08 2.68
CA VAL A 126 -12.65 16.55 3.97
C VAL A 126 -12.29 15.34 4.82
N MET A 127 -11.04 15.24 5.25
CA MET A 127 -10.50 14.09 5.99
C MET A 127 -9.59 14.53 7.14
N ARG A 128 -9.22 13.60 8.00
CA ARG A 128 -8.24 13.84 9.07
C ARG A 128 -6.87 14.12 8.45
N ASP A 129 -6.08 14.96 9.12
CA ASP A 129 -4.68 15.14 8.79
C ASP A 129 -3.87 13.93 9.24
N GLY A 130 -3.19 13.28 8.31
CA GLY A 130 -2.35 12.10 8.53
C GLY A 130 -0.90 12.43 8.81
N GLY A 131 -0.51 13.70 8.83
CA GLY A 131 0.88 14.13 8.90
C GLY A 131 1.51 14.34 7.53
N GLU A 132 2.83 14.23 7.45
CA GLU A 132 3.61 14.37 6.22
C GLU A 132 3.66 13.05 5.45
N ASN A 133 3.78 13.11 4.12
CA ASN A 133 4.11 11.92 3.37
C ASN A 133 5.57 11.49 3.63
N LEU A 134 5.88 10.20 3.42
CA LEU A 134 7.22 9.67 3.76
C LEU A 134 8.35 10.37 3.04
N SER A 135 8.13 10.88 1.81
CA SER A 135 9.16 11.62 1.08
C SER A 135 9.50 12.95 1.75
N ASP A 136 8.48 13.73 2.12
CA ASP A 136 8.67 15.03 2.79
C ASP A 136 9.21 14.84 4.21
N PHE A 137 8.70 13.84 4.93
CA PHE A 137 9.21 13.45 6.25
C PHE A 137 10.71 13.13 6.21
N ALA A 138 11.15 12.29 5.27
CA ALA A 138 12.55 11.90 5.13
C ALA A 138 13.45 13.11 4.87
N MET A 139 13.04 13.99 3.93
CA MET A 139 13.82 15.18 3.58
C MET A 139 13.90 16.18 4.72
N ARG A 140 12.81 16.40 5.45
CA ARG A 140 12.79 17.26 6.63
C ARG A 140 13.63 16.68 7.76
N PHE A 141 13.45 15.38 8.05
CA PHE A 141 14.13 14.73 9.17
C PHE A 141 15.64 14.67 9.00
N LYS A 142 16.13 14.50 7.77
CA LYS A 142 17.55 14.51 7.40
C LYS A 142 18.30 15.71 7.97
N SER A 143 17.64 16.87 8.04
CA SER A 143 18.25 18.14 8.46
C SER A 143 18.29 18.31 9.99
N ASN A 144 17.75 17.38 10.76
CA ASN A 144 17.77 17.45 12.22
C ASN A 144 19.18 17.16 12.76
N PRO A 145 19.55 17.68 13.95
CA PRO A 145 20.76 17.30 14.63
C PRO A 145 20.67 15.85 15.14
N ILE A 146 21.80 15.15 15.19
CA ILE A 146 21.88 13.80 15.76
C ILE A 146 21.83 13.95 17.30
N THR A 147 20.68 13.64 17.87
CA THR A 147 20.42 13.69 19.32
C THR A 147 19.74 12.40 19.78
N PRO A 148 19.84 12.03 21.07
CA PRO A 148 19.12 10.87 21.60
C PRO A 148 17.60 10.91 21.36
N GLU A 149 17.01 12.12 21.34
CA GLU A 149 15.58 12.31 21.04
C GLU A 149 15.26 11.96 19.58
N ASN A 150 16.06 12.46 18.64
CA ASN A 150 15.86 12.20 17.22
C ASN A 150 16.17 10.73 16.86
N THR A 151 17.18 10.12 17.49
CA THR A 151 17.43 8.67 17.42
C THR A 151 16.19 7.89 17.89
N LYS A 152 15.64 8.23 19.06
CA LYS A 152 14.42 7.61 19.57
C LYS A 152 13.23 7.75 18.60
N LYS A 153 13.04 8.93 18.00
CA LYS A 153 11.96 9.17 17.02
C LYS A 153 12.13 8.26 15.80
N MET A 154 13.35 8.09 15.28
CA MET A 154 13.61 7.21 14.15
C MET A 154 13.44 5.73 14.50
N GLU A 155 13.89 5.29 15.65
CA GLU A 155 13.65 3.92 16.11
C GLU A 155 12.15 3.64 16.23
N LEU A 156 11.36 4.58 16.78
CA LEU A 156 9.89 4.48 16.85
C LEU A 156 9.24 4.48 15.45
N PHE A 157 9.76 5.28 14.51
CA PHE A 157 9.33 5.24 13.12
C PHE A 157 9.52 3.84 12.51
N TRP A 158 10.72 3.24 12.68
CA TRP A 158 10.98 1.91 12.12
C TRP A 158 10.10 0.82 12.73
N ILE A 159 9.74 0.93 14.00
CA ILE A 159 8.75 0.04 14.61
C ILE A 159 7.38 0.23 13.95
N GLU A 160 6.95 1.48 13.75
CA GLU A 160 5.65 1.78 13.14
C GLU A 160 5.61 1.44 11.65
N ALA A 161 6.75 1.48 10.95
CA ALA A 161 6.86 1.13 9.52
C ALA A 161 6.41 -0.31 9.22
N GLN A 162 6.44 -1.21 10.19
CA GLN A 162 5.84 -2.55 10.06
C GLN A 162 4.35 -2.50 9.67
N ARG A 163 3.62 -1.42 10.03
CA ARG A 163 2.23 -1.22 9.64
C ARG A 163 2.05 -1.22 8.12
N ILE A 164 3.05 -0.75 7.37
CA ILE A 164 3.02 -0.76 5.90
C ILE A 164 2.93 -2.21 5.41
N LEU A 165 3.86 -3.07 5.83
CA LEU A 165 3.94 -4.46 5.39
C LEU A 165 2.70 -5.27 5.81
N TYR A 166 2.27 -5.08 7.07
CA TYR A 166 1.03 -5.68 7.56
C TYR A 166 -0.18 -5.20 6.75
N GLY A 167 -0.25 -3.91 6.43
CA GLY A 167 -1.33 -3.35 5.63
C GLY A 167 -1.41 -3.98 4.24
N LEU A 168 -0.28 -4.18 3.58
CA LEU A 168 -0.23 -4.84 2.27
C LEU A 168 -0.70 -6.30 2.35
N THR A 169 -0.36 -7.01 3.44
CA THR A 169 -0.89 -8.36 3.69
C THR A 169 -2.42 -8.33 3.82
N VAL A 170 -2.96 -7.38 4.58
CA VAL A 170 -4.43 -7.21 4.73
C VAL A 170 -5.09 -6.86 3.41
N PHE A 171 -4.47 -6.01 2.58
CA PHE A 171 -4.99 -5.65 1.26
C PHE A 171 -5.12 -6.89 0.37
N LEU A 172 -4.06 -7.66 0.20
CA LEU A 172 -4.11 -8.88 -0.61
C LEU A 172 -5.11 -9.92 -0.11
N GLN A 173 -5.26 -10.08 1.23
CA GLN A 173 -6.25 -10.98 1.83
C GLN A 173 -7.70 -10.55 1.56
N ASN A 174 -7.92 -9.28 1.22
CA ASN A 174 -9.22 -8.70 0.86
C ASN A 174 -9.35 -8.41 -0.64
N ASP A 175 -8.55 -9.06 -1.49
CA ASP A 175 -8.55 -8.86 -2.96
C ASP A 175 -8.26 -7.40 -3.36
N ILE A 176 -7.44 -6.69 -2.60
CA ILE A 176 -7.10 -5.29 -2.84
C ILE A 176 -5.64 -5.16 -3.28
N VAL A 177 -5.41 -4.38 -4.32
CA VAL A 177 -4.11 -3.85 -4.73
C VAL A 177 -4.23 -2.31 -4.71
N HIS A 178 -3.34 -1.64 -3.99
CA HIS A 178 -3.33 -0.16 -3.92
C HIS A 178 -3.02 0.45 -5.29
N HIS A 179 -2.12 -0.19 -6.03
CA HIS A 179 -1.81 0.08 -7.44
C HIS A 179 -1.19 1.47 -7.74
N ASP A 180 -0.95 2.29 -6.73
CA ASP A 180 -0.18 3.54 -6.80
C ASP A 180 0.60 3.76 -5.51
N LEU A 181 1.19 2.66 -4.96
CA LEU A 181 1.92 2.79 -3.71
C LEU A 181 3.29 3.39 -3.95
N LYS A 182 3.58 4.45 -3.20
CA LYS A 182 4.84 5.20 -3.23
C LYS A 182 4.97 6.04 -1.96
N ALA A 183 6.15 6.59 -1.70
CA ALA A 183 6.41 7.40 -0.50
C ALA A 183 5.40 8.54 -0.31
N GLN A 184 4.88 9.13 -1.41
CA GLN A 184 3.90 10.22 -1.36
C GLN A 184 2.50 9.76 -0.95
N ASN A 185 2.18 8.47 -1.08
CA ASN A 185 0.87 7.89 -0.75
C ASN A 185 0.86 7.15 0.60
N ILE A 186 1.93 7.32 1.37
CA ILE A 186 2.04 6.87 2.76
C ILE A 186 2.35 8.09 3.62
N VAL A 187 1.51 8.37 4.61
CA VAL A 187 1.69 9.52 5.52
C VAL A 187 2.07 9.05 6.91
N TYR A 188 2.93 9.84 7.56
CA TYR A 188 3.38 9.62 8.93
C TYR A 188 3.06 10.82 9.80
N ASN A 189 2.34 10.56 10.89
CA ASN A 189 2.10 11.54 11.94
C ASN A 189 3.10 11.29 13.07
N GLU A 190 4.13 12.13 13.16
CA GLU A 190 5.22 11.98 14.13
C GLU A 190 4.74 12.10 15.58
N GLU A 191 3.80 13.01 15.87
CA GLU A 191 3.27 13.21 17.23
C GLU A 191 2.53 11.97 17.76
N LYS A 192 1.82 11.27 16.85
CA LYS A 192 1.03 10.08 17.19
C LYS A 192 1.78 8.78 16.92
N ASN A 193 3.00 8.87 16.40
CA ASN A 193 3.75 7.74 15.86
C ASN A 193 2.85 6.82 15.03
N ARG A 194 2.25 7.36 13.95
CA ARG A 194 1.22 6.66 13.20
C ARG A 194 1.39 6.80 11.69
N ILE A 195 1.50 5.67 11.02
CA ILE A 195 1.49 5.55 9.55
C ILE A 195 0.08 5.23 9.04
N ASN A 196 -0.29 5.84 7.91
CA ASN A 196 -1.53 5.54 7.20
C ASN A 196 -1.31 5.57 5.69
N PHE A 197 -2.06 4.72 4.97
CA PHE A 197 -2.18 4.81 3.52
C PHE A 197 -3.19 5.88 3.13
N ILE A 198 -2.92 6.53 2.00
CA ILE A 198 -3.78 7.56 1.41
C ILE A 198 -3.84 7.40 -0.11
N ASP A 199 -4.74 8.13 -0.75
CA ASP A 199 -4.92 8.21 -2.21
C ASP A 199 -5.26 6.86 -2.87
N PHE A 200 -6.44 6.35 -2.56
CA PHE A 200 -6.97 5.09 -3.10
C PHE A 200 -7.58 5.24 -4.52
N GLY A 201 -7.27 6.33 -5.24
CA GLY A 201 -7.88 6.63 -6.54
C GLY A 201 -7.58 5.62 -7.65
N LEU A 202 -6.49 4.85 -7.54
CA LEU A 202 -6.11 3.77 -8.47
C LEU A 202 -6.27 2.37 -7.88
N MET A 203 -6.75 2.28 -6.63
CA MET A 203 -6.98 1.00 -5.96
C MET A 203 -7.93 0.13 -6.76
N THR A 204 -7.62 -1.15 -6.87
CA THR A 204 -8.42 -2.09 -7.66
C THR A 204 -8.38 -3.50 -7.04
N SER A 205 -9.26 -4.39 -7.54
CA SER A 205 -9.25 -5.79 -7.17
C SER A 205 -8.09 -6.52 -7.85
N LYS A 206 -7.38 -7.37 -7.11
CA LYS A 206 -6.37 -8.29 -7.65
C LYS A 206 -6.98 -9.16 -8.75
N GLN A 207 -8.17 -9.72 -8.51
CA GLN A 207 -8.87 -10.56 -9.48
C GLN A 207 -9.12 -9.80 -10.79
N LYS A 208 -9.52 -8.52 -10.72
CA LYS A 208 -9.72 -7.70 -11.91
C LYS A 208 -8.44 -7.54 -12.71
N ILE A 209 -7.30 -7.26 -12.07
CA ILE A 209 -6.01 -7.14 -12.78
C ILE A 209 -5.66 -8.47 -13.45
N LEU A 210 -5.83 -9.60 -12.75
CA LEU A 210 -5.58 -10.94 -13.30
C LEU A 210 -6.39 -11.19 -14.57
N GLU A 211 -7.67 -10.85 -14.56
CA GLU A 211 -8.57 -11.02 -15.71
C GLU A 211 -8.18 -10.11 -16.88
N GLU A 212 -7.91 -8.85 -16.61
CA GLU A 212 -7.48 -7.87 -17.63
C GLU A 212 -6.15 -8.29 -18.28
N CYS A 213 -5.17 -8.77 -17.50
CA CYS A 213 -3.90 -9.28 -18.01
C CYS A 213 -4.11 -10.53 -18.90
N LYS A 214 -4.92 -11.50 -18.47
CA LYS A 214 -5.25 -12.71 -19.24
C LYS A 214 -5.97 -12.38 -20.55
N GLN A 215 -6.79 -11.34 -20.56
CA GLN A 215 -7.46 -10.82 -21.75
C GLN A 215 -6.58 -9.87 -22.58
N SER A 216 -5.37 -9.56 -22.14
CA SER A 216 -4.46 -8.56 -22.75
C SER A 216 -5.09 -7.16 -22.85
N LYS A 217 -5.84 -6.79 -21.82
CA LYS A 217 -6.53 -5.48 -21.69
C LYS A 217 -5.99 -4.65 -20.53
N TYR A 218 -5.04 -5.18 -19.77
CA TYR A 218 -4.44 -4.43 -18.69
C TYR A 218 -3.63 -3.26 -19.27
N ASP A 219 -3.98 -2.07 -18.87
CA ASP A 219 -3.37 -0.82 -19.32
C ASP A 219 -2.64 -0.16 -18.15
N LEU A 220 -1.31 -0.28 -18.17
CA LEU A 220 -0.42 0.44 -17.28
C LEU A 220 -0.03 1.77 -17.93
N ALA A 221 -0.97 2.66 -18.11
CA ALA A 221 -0.93 3.89 -18.92
C ALA A 221 0.45 4.56 -19.10
N ILE A 222 1.34 4.54 -18.10
CA ILE A 222 2.69 5.13 -18.17
C ILE A 222 3.64 4.37 -17.24
N PRO A 223 4.85 3.97 -17.68
CA PRO A 223 5.89 3.48 -16.77
C PRO A 223 6.15 4.50 -15.67
N HIS A 224 6.11 4.05 -14.43
CA HIS A 224 6.34 4.88 -13.26
C HIS A 224 7.44 4.25 -12.40
N TRP A 225 8.28 5.06 -11.80
CA TRP A 225 9.41 4.62 -11.00
C TRP A 225 9.03 3.75 -9.79
N SER A 226 7.79 3.82 -9.32
CA SER A 226 7.28 2.98 -8.23
C SER A 226 6.75 1.63 -8.69
N PHE A 227 6.86 1.31 -9.98
CA PHE A 227 6.43 0.04 -10.56
C PHE A 227 7.63 -0.82 -10.97
N PRO A 228 7.57 -2.13 -10.72
CA PRO A 228 8.59 -3.03 -11.20
C PRO A 228 8.54 -3.19 -12.72
N PHE A 229 9.69 -3.52 -13.31
CA PHE A 229 9.86 -3.48 -14.77
C PHE A 229 9.05 -4.55 -15.50
N GLU A 230 8.78 -5.68 -14.86
CA GLU A 230 8.02 -6.78 -15.48
C GLU A 230 6.54 -6.45 -15.74
N LEU A 231 6.01 -5.36 -15.20
CA LEU A 231 4.61 -4.98 -15.44
C LEU A 231 4.28 -4.79 -16.93
N GLN A 232 5.27 -4.43 -17.74
CA GLN A 232 5.11 -4.33 -19.20
C GLN A 232 4.91 -5.69 -19.88
N LEU A 233 5.21 -6.80 -19.18
CA LEU A 233 5.11 -8.16 -19.68
C LEU A 233 3.90 -8.93 -19.15
N MET A 234 3.05 -8.30 -18.34
CA MET A 234 1.95 -8.99 -17.65
C MET A 234 0.78 -9.35 -18.59
N ASN A 235 0.57 -8.62 -19.68
CA ASN A 235 -0.45 -8.97 -20.65
C ASN A 235 -0.11 -10.30 -21.36
N LYS A 236 -1.06 -11.22 -21.46
CA LYS A 236 -0.85 -12.56 -22.06
C LYS A 236 -0.24 -12.49 -23.45
N ARG A 237 -0.66 -11.52 -24.25
CA ARG A 237 -0.11 -11.28 -25.60
C ARG A 237 1.38 -10.95 -25.55
N ASP A 238 1.78 -10.03 -24.67
CA ASP A 238 3.16 -9.55 -24.60
C ASP A 238 4.05 -10.61 -23.98
N PHE A 239 3.58 -11.31 -22.94
CA PHE A 239 4.25 -12.49 -22.40
C PHE A 239 4.52 -13.54 -23.49
N ASN A 240 3.47 -13.99 -24.22
CA ASN A 240 3.60 -15.00 -25.24
C ASN A 240 4.55 -14.60 -26.38
N ARG A 241 4.63 -13.32 -26.68
CA ARG A 241 5.58 -12.78 -27.68
C ARG A 241 7.00 -12.95 -27.20
N VAL A 242 7.32 -12.48 -25.98
CA VAL A 242 8.69 -12.51 -25.44
C VAL A 242 9.13 -13.91 -25.05
N ALA A 243 8.22 -14.76 -24.55
CA ALA A 243 8.52 -16.14 -24.23
C ALA A 243 9.01 -16.97 -25.44
N LYS A 244 8.59 -16.60 -26.67
CA LYS A 244 9.03 -17.25 -27.92
C LYS A 244 10.37 -16.76 -28.44
N TYR A 245 10.92 -15.69 -27.89
CA TYR A 245 12.20 -15.14 -28.31
C TYR A 245 13.34 -16.09 -27.89
N ASN A 246 14.34 -16.24 -28.80
CA ASN A 246 15.60 -16.84 -28.41
C ASN A 246 16.38 -15.89 -27.47
N ARG A 247 17.46 -16.39 -26.86
CA ARG A 247 18.22 -15.64 -25.86
C ARG A 247 18.74 -14.27 -26.37
N ASN A 248 19.13 -14.18 -27.64
CA ASN A 248 19.61 -12.91 -28.21
C ASN A 248 18.48 -11.89 -28.39
N LEU A 249 17.32 -12.31 -28.89
CA LEU A 249 16.15 -11.44 -29.01
C LEU A 249 15.62 -11.02 -27.63
N LYS A 250 15.69 -11.88 -26.61
CA LYS A 250 15.37 -11.50 -25.24
C LYS A 250 16.32 -10.43 -24.72
N LYS A 251 17.63 -10.54 -24.95
CA LYS A 251 18.62 -9.51 -24.57
C LYS A 251 18.34 -8.17 -25.23
N GLU A 252 18.05 -8.16 -26.51
CA GLU A 252 17.71 -6.96 -27.28
C GLU A 252 16.40 -6.33 -26.75
N TYR A 253 15.37 -7.15 -26.52
CA TYR A 253 14.11 -6.70 -25.95
C TYR A 253 14.31 -6.04 -24.58
N VAL A 254 15.06 -6.68 -23.65
CA VAL A 254 15.35 -6.12 -22.33
C VAL A 254 16.10 -4.80 -22.43
N ALA A 255 17.09 -4.70 -23.33
CA ALA A 255 17.84 -3.46 -23.53
C ALA A 255 16.89 -2.31 -23.95
N ASN A 256 15.99 -2.56 -24.90
CA ASN A 256 15.01 -1.57 -25.35
C ASN A 256 14.02 -1.17 -24.25
N VAL A 257 13.51 -2.13 -23.48
CA VAL A 257 12.59 -1.86 -22.34
C VAL A 257 13.29 -1.05 -21.27
N VAL A 258 14.51 -1.41 -20.92
CA VAL A 258 15.32 -0.67 -19.93
C VAL A 258 15.61 0.75 -20.40
N GLU A 259 15.98 0.93 -21.67
CA GLU A 259 16.20 2.25 -22.24
C GLU A 259 14.93 3.12 -22.18
N GLU A 260 13.77 2.54 -22.51
CA GLU A 260 12.48 3.23 -22.43
C GLU A 260 12.13 3.63 -20.97
N ILE A 261 12.25 2.69 -20.02
CA ILE A 261 11.94 2.94 -18.61
C ILE A 261 12.93 3.94 -18.00
N MET A 262 14.22 3.76 -18.23
CA MET A 262 15.29 4.56 -17.60
C MET A 262 15.48 5.93 -18.26
N ASN A 263 14.73 6.26 -19.30
CA ASN A 263 14.74 7.59 -19.89
C ASN A 263 13.94 8.61 -19.06
N GLY A 264 14.41 9.85 -19.02
CA GLY A 264 13.69 10.97 -18.44
C GLY A 264 13.48 10.89 -16.93
N LYS A 265 12.21 10.98 -16.46
CA LYS A 265 11.87 11.12 -15.04
C LYS A 265 12.24 9.90 -14.19
N VAL A 266 12.22 8.70 -14.73
CA VAL A 266 12.53 7.48 -13.98
C VAL A 266 14.02 7.41 -13.64
N LYS A 267 14.89 7.72 -14.61
CA LYS A 267 16.33 7.82 -14.37
C LYS A 267 16.67 8.87 -13.32
N TYR A 268 16.03 10.03 -13.42
CA TYR A 268 16.19 11.10 -12.43
C TYR A 268 15.75 10.65 -11.03
N PHE A 269 14.63 9.95 -10.93
CA PHE A 269 14.13 9.44 -9.66
C PHE A 269 15.12 8.46 -8.99
N PHE A 270 15.66 7.49 -9.73
CA PHE A 270 16.66 6.56 -9.17
C PHE A 270 17.95 7.29 -8.78
N SER A 271 18.35 8.31 -9.53
CA SER A 271 19.46 9.16 -9.12
C SER A 271 19.19 9.89 -7.81
N GLU A 272 17.96 10.36 -7.57
CA GLU A 272 17.59 10.96 -6.29
C GLU A 272 17.45 9.94 -5.16
N LEU A 273 16.94 8.74 -5.43
CA LEU A 273 16.82 7.67 -4.44
C LEU A 273 18.19 7.31 -3.86
N PHE A 274 19.19 7.23 -4.71
CA PHE A 274 20.57 6.93 -4.34
C PHE A 274 21.45 8.18 -4.19
N GLY A 275 20.87 9.38 -4.24
CA GLY A 275 21.59 10.66 -4.30
C GLY A 275 22.51 10.98 -3.12
N ASN A 276 22.37 10.26 -1.99
CA ASN A 276 23.26 10.40 -0.86
C ASN A 276 24.55 9.57 -0.98
N PHE A 277 24.65 8.70 -1.99
CA PHE A 277 25.82 7.89 -2.26
C PHE A 277 26.73 8.56 -3.31
N SER A 278 27.97 8.09 -3.39
CA SER A 278 28.88 8.51 -4.46
C SER A 278 28.28 8.12 -5.83
N LYS A 279 28.72 8.83 -6.89
CA LYS A 279 28.25 8.53 -8.25
C LYS A 279 28.49 7.08 -8.66
N SER A 280 29.62 6.50 -8.24
CA SER A 280 29.94 5.09 -8.51
C SER A 280 28.92 4.14 -7.89
N ILE A 281 28.54 4.37 -6.60
CA ILE A 281 27.55 3.54 -5.87
C ILE A 281 26.17 3.72 -6.49
N GLN A 282 25.80 4.94 -6.89
CA GLN A 282 24.52 5.16 -7.57
C GLN A 282 24.41 4.36 -8.86
N ASP A 283 25.47 4.39 -9.69
CA ASP A 283 25.52 3.68 -10.97
C ASP A 283 25.52 2.16 -10.74
N GLU A 284 26.19 1.66 -9.70
CA GLU A 284 26.20 0.25 -9.32
C GLU A 284 24.80 -0.22 -8.92
N ASN A 285 24.10 0.50 -8.04
CA ASN A 285 22.73 0.17 -7.63
C ASN A 285 21.75 0.18 -8.80
N ILE A 286 21.87 1.15 -9.70
CA ILE A 286 21.06 1.19 -10.93
C ILE A 286 21.35 -0.03 -11.81
N ASN A 287 22.62 -0.42 -11.95
CA ASN A 287 23.03 -1.59 -12.73
C ASN A 287 22.49 -2.89 -12.12
N ILE A 288 22.46 -3.02 -10.80
CA ILE A 288 21.85 -4.18 -10.11
C ILE A 288 20.36 -4.29 -10.50
N ILE A 289 19.59 -3.22 -10.34
CA ILE A 289 18.16 -3.18 -10.68
C ILE A 289 17.90 -3.58 -12.15
N VAL A 290 18.76 -3.13 -13.06
CA VAL A 290 18.69 -3.46 -14.50
C VAL A 290 19.07 -4.91 -14.76
N ASN A 291 20.14 -5.41 -14.16
CA ASN A 291 20.59 -6.78 -14.35
C ASN A 291 19.59 -7.78 -13.76
N ASP A 292 19.00 -7.49 -12.62
CA ASP A 292 17.91 -8.30 -12.04
C ASP A 292 16.78 -8.55 -13.04
N PHE A 293 16.33 -7.50 -13.72
CA PHE A 293 15.28 -7.64 -14.74
C PHE A 293 15.76 -8.45 -15.95
N LYS A 294 17.00 -8.22 -16.39
CA LYS A 294 17.60 -8.96 -17.50
C LYS A 294 17.71 -10.45 -17.17
N ASP A 295 18.22 -10.78 -16.00
CA ASP A 295 18.41 -12.18 -15.57
C ASP A 295 17.05 -12.88 -15.41
N PHE A 296 16.06 -12.20 -14.84
CA PHE A 296 14.69 -12.69 -14.78
C PHE A 296 14.12 -13.03 -16.17
N VAL A 297 14.23 -12.13 -17.15
CA VAL A 297 13.68 -12.37 -18.50
C VAL A 297 14.45 -13.45 -19.25
N LEU A 298 15.76 -13.57 -19.03
CA LEU A 298 16.60 -14.55 -19.72
C LEU A 298 16.44 -15.96 -19.18
N ASP A 299 16.29 -16.11 -17.85
CA ASP A 299 16.46 -17.39 -17.18
C ASP A 299 15.14 -17.95 -16.60
N ASP A 300 14.22 -17.11 -16.12
CA ASP A 300 12.99 -17.52 -15.40
C ASP A 300 11.67 -17.08 -16.05
N PHE A 301 11.74 -16.47 -17.23
CA PHE A 301 10.54 -16.00 -17.93
C PHE A 301 9.89 -17.10 -18.76
N ASN A 302 9.22 -18.07 -18.09
CA ASN A 302 8.70 -19.30 -18.69
C ASN A 302 7.30 -19.70 -18.21
N ASP A 303 6.84 -19.32 -17.00
CA ASP A 303 5.54 -19.62 -16.44
C ASP A 303 4.69 -18.36 -16.28
N TYR A 304 3.70 -18.20 -17.16
CA TYR A 304 2.84 -17.02 -17.17
C TYR A 304 2.00 -16.87 -15.90
N ASP A 305 1.39 -17.93 -15.43
CA ASP A 305 0.48 -17.84 -14.29
C ASP A 305 1.24 -17.59 -12.99
N TYR A 306 2.42 -18.18 -12.82
CA TYR A 306 3.34 -17.87 -11.72
C TYR A 306 3.76 -16.40 -11.75
N ILE A 307 4.29 -15.95 -12.89
CA ILE A 307 4.81 -14.57 -13.07
C ILE A 307 3.69 -13.57 -12.81
N LEU A 308 2.52 -13.76 -13.41
CA LEU A 308 1.38 -12.88 -13.24
C LEU A 308 0.94 -12.79 -11.76
N ASN A 309 0.78 -13.92 -11.09
CA ASN A 309 0.36 -13.93 -9.68
C ASN A 309 1.42 -13.31 -8.76
N LYS A 310 2.70 -13.66 -8.94
CA LYS A 310 3.82 -13.14 -8.14
C LYS A 310 3.96 -11.62 -8.33
N SER A 311 3.90 -11.13 -9.56
CA SER A 311 4.00 -9.71 -9.87
C SER A 311 2.86 -8.91 -9.23
N ILE A 312 1.60 -9.36 -9.35
CA ILE A 312 0.46 -8.67 -8.73
C ILE A 312 0.51 -8.71 -7.21
N ASN A 313 0.96 -9.83 -6.62
CA ASN A 313 1.13 -9.93 -5.16
C ASN A 313 2.18 -8.95 -4.63
N THR A 314 3.15 -8.59 -5.45
CA THR A 314 4.33 -7.83 -5.02
C THR A 314 4.45 -6.42 -5.61
N ILE A 315 3.49 -5.97 -6.42
CA ILE A 315 3.50 -4.61 -7.00
C ILE A 315 3.54 -3.52 -5.92
N ASP A 316 2.70 -3.64 -4.90
CA ASP A 316 2.63 -2.67 -3.81
C ASP A 316 3.83 -2.81 -2.85
N ILE A 317 4.38 -4.02 -2.69
CA ILE A 317 5.64 -4.24 -1.94
C ILE A 317 6.79 -3.48 -2.59
N TYR A 318 6.89 -3.51 -3.93
CA TYR A 318 7.92 -2.78 -4.65
C TYR A 318 7.82 -1.27 -4.39
N GLY A 319 6.64 -0.69 -4.54
CA GLY A 319 6.41 0.73 -4.25
C GLY A 319 6.67 1.12 -2.79
N ALA A 320 6.32 0.25 -1.84
CA ALA A 320 6.61 0.43 -0.42
C ALA A 320 8.11 0.36 -0.15
N GLY A 321 8.81 -0.62 -0.74
CA GLY A 321 10.26 -0.79 -0.62
C GLY A 321 11.02 0.46 -1.06
N ILE A 322 10.68 1.01 -2.22
CA ILE A 322 11.24 2.29 -2.69
C ILE A 322 11.00 3.42 -1.68
N GLY A 323 9.78 3.52 -1.14
CA GLY A 323 9.44 4.53 -0.13
C GLY A 323 10.27 4.39 1.15
N LEU A 324 10.44 3.18 1.65
CA LEU A 324 11.23 2.87 2.84
C LEU A 324 12.74 3.06 2.61
N THR A 325 13.26 2.66 1.45
CA THR A 325 14.66 2.91 1.05
C THR A 325 14.93 4.42 1.02
N LYS A 326 14.00 5.23 0.51
CA LYS A 326 14.15 6.71 0.52
C LYS A 326 14.21 7.27 1.95
N VAL A 327 13.41 6.75 2.87
CA VAL A 327 13.50 7.15 4.29
C VAL A 327 14.85 6.74 4.86
N LEU A 328 15.26 5.48 4.68
CA LEU A 328 16.51 4.96 5.22
C LEU A 328 17.72 5.75 4.71
N SER A 329 17.81 5.97 3.40
CA SER A 329 18.94 6.71 2.80
C SER A 329 19.08 8.14 3.31
N ASN A 330 18.00 8.75 3.81
CA ASN A 330 18.01 10.11 4.35
C ASN A 330 18.13 10.17 5.88
N THR A 331 17.93 9.05 6.59
CA THR A 331 17.83 9.05 8.06
C THR A 331 18.67 7.98 8.74
N SER A 332 19.49 7.22 8.00
CA SER A 332 20.35 6.16 8.54
C SER A 332 21.30 6.64 9.63
N GLN A 333 21.74 7.92 9.60
CA GLN A 333 22.58 8.51 10.63
C GLN A 333 21.94 8.60 12.03
N PHE A 334 20.62 8.41 12.13
CA PHE A 334 19.89 8.47 13.42
C PHE A 334 19.66 7.09 14.06
N ILE A 335 20.09 6.00 13.43
CA ILE A 335 19.95 4.64 13.94
C ILE A 335 21.30 3.91 13.94
N ASP A 336 21.35 2.79 14.63
CA ASP A 336 22.53 1.93 14.64
C ASP A 336 22.89 1.47 13.23
N HIS A 337 24.18 1.45 12.89
CA HIS A 337 24.69 1.09 11.58
C HIS A 337 24.31 -0.35 11.17
N SER A 338 24.34 -1.29 12.13
CA SER A 338 23.97 -2.68 11.89
C SER A 338 22.46 -2.80 11.58
N LEU A 339 21.60 -2.03 12.28
CA LEU A 339 20.18 -1.94 11.97
C LEU A 339 19.97 -1.34 10.57
N ALA A 340 20.70 -0.28 10.23
CA ALA A 340 20.58 0.34 8.90
C ALA A 340 20.95 -0.63 7.77
N ASN A 341 22.00 -1.44 7.96
CA ASN A 341 22.42 -2.45 6.99
C ASN A 341 21.36 -3.57 6.83
N ASP A 342 20.87 -4.13 7.94
CA ASP A 342 19.85 -5.18 7.89
C ASP A 342 18.56 -4.68 7.22
N LEU A 343 18.16 -3.43 7.49
CA LEU A 343 17.01 -2.81 6.83
C LEU A 343 17.26 -2.60 5.32
N ASN A 344 18.48 -2.19 4.94
CA ASN A 344 18.83 -2.00 3.54
C ASN A 344 18.77 -3.33 2.77
N GLU A 345 19.43 -4.38 3.29
CA GLU A 345 19.41 -5.73 2.70
C GLU A 345 17.96 -6.24 2.55
N PHE A 346 17.13 -6.02 3.56
CA PHE A 346 15.73 -6.39 3.49
C PHE A 346 14.97 -5.60 2.42
N PHE A 347 15.16 -4.26 2.31
CA PHE A 347 14.47 -3.45 1.31
C PHE A 347 14.92 -3.80 -0.12
N GLU A 348 16.15 -4.25 -0.32
CA GLU A 348 16.62 -4.78 -1.60
C GLU A 348 15.76 -5.97 -2.05
N THR A 349 15.34 -6.86 -1.14
CA THR A 349 14.42 -7.96 -1.48
C THR A 349 13.02 -7.48 -1.88
N MET A 350 12.62 -6.29 -1.47
CA MET A 350 11.33 -5.70 -1.87
C MET A 350 11.40 -5.03 -3.25
N ILE A 351 12.53 -4.43 -3.61
CA ILE A 351 12.68 -3.63 -4.83
C ILE A 351 13.45 -4.34 -5.96
N THR A 352 13.84 -5.60 -5.77
CA THR A 352 14.50 -6.37 -6.83
C THR A 352 13.58 -6.54 -8.04
N ASN A 353 14.14 -6.40 -9.25
CA ASN A 353 13.47 -6.73 -10.50
C ASN A 353 13.70 -8.19 -10.94
N TYR A 354 14.42 -9.00 -10.16
CA TYR A 354 14.42 -10.45 -10.27
C TYR A 354 13.19 -11.01 -9.54
N LEU A 355 12.09 -11.10 -10.26
CA LEU A 355 10.76 -11.41 -9.71
C LEU A 355 10.71 -12.64 -8.78
N PRO A 356 11.39 -13.77 -9.06
CA PRO A 356 11.37 -14.93 -8.17
C PRO A 356 11.84 -14.65 -6.75
N SER A 357 12.83 -13.78 -6.57
CA SER A 357 13.39 -13.43 -5.25
C SER A 357 12.67 -12.28 -4.55
N ARG A 358 11.75 -11.56 -5.23
CA ARG A 358 11.00 -10.49 -4.57
C ARG A 358 10.13 -11.04 -3.45
N VAL A 359 10.30 -10.49 -2.24
CA VAL A 359 9.57 -10.92 -1.06
C VAL A 359 8.06 -10.64 -1.18
N GLU A 360 7.22 -11.56 -0.70
CA GLU A 360 5.77 -11.35 -0.61
C GLU A 360 5.36 -10.67 0.70
N PRO A 361 4.21 -9.98 0.77
CA PRO A 361 3.84 -9.16 1.93
C PRO A 361 3.84 -9.90 3.27
N LEU A 362 3.38 -11.14 3.34
CA LEU A 362 3.36 -11.89 4.60
C LEU A 362 4.76 -12.27 5.05
N GLU A 363 5.60 -12.71 4.13
CA GLU A 363 7.01 -13.04 4.40
C GLU A 363 7.78 -11.77 4.79
N ALA A 364 7.52 -10.65 4.11
CA ALA A 364 8.09 -9.35 4.44
C ALA A 364 7.78 -8.93 5.89
N VAL A 365 6.55 -9.18 6.38
CA VAL A 365 6.20 -8.92 7.79
C VAL A 365 7.08 -9.74 8.72
N HIS A 366 7.29 -11.03 8.44
CA HIS A 366 8.08 -11.91 9.31
C HIS A 366 9.56 -11.54 9.32
N GLN A 367 10.15 -11.26 8.15
CA GLN A 367 11.55 -10.85 8.04
C GLN A 367 11.78 -9.52 8.74
N TYR A 368 10.89 -8.54 8.55
CA TYR A 368 10.99 -7.25 9.21
C TYR A 368 10.86 -7.34 10.74
N GLU A 369 9.91 -8.15 11.25
CA GLU A 369 9.78 -8.42 12.69
C GLU A 369 11.07 -9.03 13.27
N ALA A 370 11.68 -9.96 12.54
CA ALA A 370 12.94 -10.59 12.96
C ALA A 370 14.09 -9.56 13.05
N ILE A 371 14.18 -8.61 12.12
CA ILE A 371 15.15 -7.52 12.18
C ILE A 371 14.91 -6.65 13.43
N LEU A 372 13.67 -6.21 13.66
CA LEU A 372 13.35 -5.39 14.84
C LEU A 372 13.65 -6.13 16.16
N GLU A 373 13.41 -7.44 16.21
CA GLU A 373 13.69 -8.28 17.37
C GLU A 373 15.20 -8.48 17.56
N LYS A 374 15.97 -8.77 16.49
CA LYS A 374 17.43 -8.89 16.47
C LYS A 374 18.11 -7.67 17.09
N HIS A 375 17.63 -6.46 16.76
CA HIS A 375 18.15 -5.20 17.27
C HIS A 375 17.51 -4.73 18.59
N GLY A 376 16.69 -5.58 19.22
CA GLY A 376 16.10 -5.32 20.53
C GLY A 376 15.06 -4.18 20.57
N LEU A 377 14.63 -3.64 19.42
CA LEU A 377 13.70 -2.52 19.35
C LEU A 377 12.33 -2.87 19.93
N LEU A 378 11.85 -4.08 19.69
CA LEU A 378 10.56 -4.54 20.24
C LEU A 378 10.57 -4.63 21.76
N THR A 379 11.70 -5.03 22.35
CA THR A 379 11.87 -5.09 23.80
C THR A 379 12.04 -3.69 24.39
N LYS A 380 12.91 -2.86 23.79
CA LYS A 380 13.20 -1.48 24.21
C LYS A 380 11.96 -0.61 24.29
N TYR A 381 11.05 -0.75 23.32
CA TYR A 381 9.85 0.09 23.17
C TYR A 381 8.54 -0.61 23.51
N LYS A 382 8.55 -1.71 24.21
CA LYS A 382 7.37 -2.53 24.54
C LYS A 382 6.18 -1.72 25.10
N LYS A 383 6.45 -0.69 25.91
CA LYS A 383 5.43 0.19 26.49
C LYS A 383 4.74 1.12 25.50
N HIS A 384 5.30 1.28 24.30
CA HIS A 384 4.76 2.16 23.24
C HIS A 384 3.78 1.42 22.30
N PHE A 385 3.55 0.12 22.55
CA PHE A 385 2.69 -0.72 21.69
C PHE A 385 1.20 -0.64 22.01
N GLU A 386 0.75 0.18 22.98
CA GLU A 386 -0.66 0.24 23.41
C GLU A 386 -1.67 0.54 22.29
N ASN A 387 -1.19 1.16 21.19
CA ASN A 387 -1.97 1.42 19.99
C ASN A 387 -1.31 0.83 18.71
N HIS A 388 -0.30 -0.02 18.87
CA HIS A 388 0.46 -0.56 17.77
C HIS A 388 -0.19 -1.81 17.22
N ILE A 389 0.01 -2.04 15.90
CA ILE A 389 -0.53 -3.22 15.22
C ILE A 389 0.00 -4.55 15.81
N LEU A 390 1.19 -4.51 16.43
CA LEU A 390 1.82 -5.65 17.10
C LEU A 390 1.20 -6.01 18.45
N GLN A 391 0.44 -5.12 19.08
CA GLN A 391 -0.14 -5.38 20.39
C GLN A 391 -0.99 -6.67 20.42
N ASP A 392 -1.83 -6.84 19.40
CA ASP A 392 -2.68 -8.04 19.26
C ASP A 392 -1.85 -9.33 19.10
N LYS A 393 -0.65 -9.25 18.47
CA LYS A 393 0.26 -10.40 18.29
C LYS A 393 1.01 -10.71 19.58
N VAL A 394 1.53 -9.70 20.27
CA VAL A 394 2.23 -9.85 21.56
C VAL A 394 1.29 -10.42 22.61
N GLU A 395 0.03 -9.96 22.67
CA GLU A 395 -0.97 -10.53 23.57
C GLU A 395 -1.32 -11.98 23.23
N LYS A 396 -1.43 -12.31 21.93
CA LYS A 396 -1.68 -13.68 21.47
C LYS A 396 -0.50 -14.59 21.77
N LYS A 397 0.76 -14.16 21.51
CA LYS A 397 1.98 -14.89 21.85
C LYS A 397 2.06 -15.12 23.36
N THR A 398 1.85 -14.09 24.19
CA THR A 398 1.86 -14.20 25.64
C THR A 398 0.76 -15.13 26.18
N LYS A 399 -0.44 -15.12 25.57
CA LYS A 399 -1.53 -16.04 25.92
C LYS A 399 -1.20 -17.47 25.49
N LEU A 400 -0.55 -17.64 24.35
CA LEU A 400 -0.09 -18.93 23.84
C LEU A 400 1.05 -19.47 24.72
N ASP A 401 2.05 -18.66 25.07
CA ASP A 401 3.15 -19.02 25.94
C ASP A 401 2.67 -19.39 27.35
N LYS A 402 1.68 -18.67 27.91
CA LYS A 402 1.01 -19.02 29.16
C LYS A 402 0.24 -20.34 29.05
N LYS A 403 -0.40 -20.62 27.91
CA LYS A 403 -1.05 -21.91 27.64
C LYS A 403 -0.02 -23.03 27.53
N ILE A 404 1.07 -22.82 26.78
CA ILE A 404 2.16 -23.79 26.60
C ILE A 404 2.82 -24.09 27.95
N ASN A 405 3.12 -23.06 28.78
CA ASN A 405 3.67 -23.24 30.10
C ASN A 405 2.70 -23.94 31.06
N LYS A 406 1.39 -23.69 30.92
CA LYS A 406 0.37 -24.41 31.71
C LYS A 406 0.27 -25.88 31.25
N ILE A 407 0.44 -26.15 29.96
CA ILE A 407 0.49 -27.52 29.38
C ILE A 407 1.77 -28.22 29.82
N LYS A 408 2.95 -27.60 29.73
CA LYS A 408 4.21 -28.17 30.19
C LYS A 408 4.19 -28.52 31.70
N ASN A 409 3.44 -27.78 32.50
CA ASN A 409 3.24 -28.08 33.91
C ASN A 409 2.19 -29.21 34.18
N ILE A 410 1.40 -29.58 33.16
CA ILE A 410 0.44 -30.69 33.17
C ILE A 410 1.07 -31.97 32.56
N ASP A 411 2.11 -31.81 31.73
CA ASP A 411 2.75 -32.86 30.89
C ASP A 411 3.50 -33.98 31.65
N LEU A 412 3.48 -33.97 32.97
CA LEU A 412 3.99 -35.12 33.74
C LEU A 412 2.97 -36.26 33.89
N LYS A 413 1.78 -36.17 33.22
CA LYS A 413 0.71 -37.17 33.31
C LYS A 413 -0.04 -37.50 32.00
N MET A 414 0.44 -37.04 30.85
CA MET A 414 -0.24 -37.34 29.57
C MET A 414 0.28 -38.60 28.89
N THR A 415 -0.63 -39.41 28.34
CA THR A 415 -0.31 -40.60 27.54
C THR A 415 0.22 -40.18 26.15
N PRO A 416 0.97 -41.08 25.43
CA PRO A 416 1.43 -40.78 24.08
C PRO A 416 0.30 -40.46 23.08
N GLU A 417 -0.91 -40.98 23.29
CA GLU A 417 -2.09 -40.69 22.47
C GLU A 417 -2.63 -39.26 22.70
N ASP A 418 -2.55 -38.75 23.92
CA ASP A 418 -2.94 -37.37 24.25
C ASP A 418 -1.97 -36.35 23.66
N GLN A 419 -0.69 -36.71 23.57
CA GLN A 419 0.35 -35.87 22.93
C GLN A 419 0.18 -35.77 21.41
N ALA A 420 -0.19 -36.86 20.73
CA ALA A 420 -0.43 -36.87 19.29
C ALA A 420 -1.59 -35.94 18.89
N ASN A 421 -2.64 -35.86 19.71
CA ASN A 421 -3.79 -34.98 19.46
C ASN A 421 -3.51 -33.48 19.66
N LEU A 422 -2.40 -33.12 20.31
CA LEU A 422 -2.02 -31.72 20.55
C LEU A 422 -1.35 -31.06 19.33
N TYR A 423 -0.80 -31.83 18.42
CA TYR A 423 -0.03 -31.36 17.25
C TYR A 423 -0.80 -31.40 15.93
N LEU A 424 -2.09 -31.78 15.97
CA LEU A 424 -2.93 -31.74 14.77
C LEU A 424 -3.21 -30.29 14.37
N THR A 425 -2.87 -29.95 13.14
CA THR A 425 -3.21 -28.67 12.53
C THR A 425 -4.73 -28.49 12.45
N PRO A 426 -5.28 -27.28 12.34
CA PRO A 426 -6.74 -27.05 12.26
C PRO A 426 -7.44 -27.81 11.12
N THR A 427 -6.69 -28.27 10.12
CA THR A 427 -7.18 -29.09 8.98
C THR A 427 -7.40 -30.57 9.33
N ASP A 428 -6.81 -31.05 10.44
CA ASP A 428 -6.82 -32.48 10.81
C ASP A 428 -7.84 -32.83 11.92
N LYS A 429 -8.74 -31.90 12.24
CA LYS A 429 -9.73 -32.12 13.28
C LYS A 429 -10.77 -33.15 12.84
N VAL A 430 -10.62 -34.37 13.34
CA VAL A 430 -11.59 -35.46 13.13
C VAL A 430 -12.74 -35.28 14.13
N CYS A 431 -13.96 -35.22 13.61
CA CYS A 431 -15.15 -35.13 14.45
C CYS A 431 -15.61 -36.53 14.95
N PRO A 432 -16.16 -36.64 16.16
CA PRO A 432 -16.73 -37.88 16.63
C PRO A 432 -17.84 -38.41 15.71
N GLN A 433 -18.11 -39.73 15.78
CA GLN A 433 -19.13 -40.36 14.96
C GLN A 433 -20.50 -39.65 15.13
N GLY A 434 -21.17 -39.36 14.03
CA GLY A 434 -22.42 -38.60 13.99
C GLY A 434 -22.26 -37.07 13.98
N LYS A 435 -21.03 -36.58 13.92
CA LYS A 435 -20.74 -35.14 13.76
C LYS A 435 -19.86 -34.87 12.56
N GLU A 436 -20.00 -33.67 11.99
CA GLU A 436 -19.21 -33.16 10.88
C GLU A 436 -18.54 -31.83 11.26
N LEU A 437 -17.39 -31.53 10.66
CA LEU A 437 -16.67 -30.29 10.92
C LEU A 437 -17.37 -29.12 10.21
N ASN A 438 -17.75 -28.09 10.97
CA ASN A 438 -18.21 -26.82 10.39
C ASN A 438 -17.00 -25.99 9.95
N PRO A 439 -16.75 -25.80 8.63
CA PRO A 439 -15.58 -25.08 8.12
C PRO A 439 -15.58 -23.59 8.50
N LEU A 440 -16.76 -23.00 8.74
CA LEU A 440 -16.88 -21.58 9.11
C LEU A 440 -16.49 -21.30 10.57
N THR A 441 -16.65 -22.26 11.46
CA THR A 441 -16.43 -22.07 12.91
C THR A 441 -15.38 -23.00 13.50
N ASN A 442 -14.84 -23.93 12.71
CA ASN A 442 -13.92 -25.01 13.12
C ASN A 442 -14.43 -25.81 14.35
N ARG A 443 -15.75 -26.07 14.39
CA ARG A 443 -16.40 -26.84 15.45
C ARG A 443 -17.12 -28.06 14.88
N CYS A 444 -17.11 -29.18 15.62
CA CYS A 444 -17.92 -30.34 15.28
C CYS A 444 -19.37 -30.06 15.58
N VAL A 445 -20.23 -30.21 14.59
CA VAL A 445 -21.69 -30.05 14.66
C VAL A 445 -22.38 -31.34 14.25
N ASN A 446 -23.59 -31.58 14.71
CA ASN A 446 -24.34 -32.78 14.33
C ASN A 446 -24.59 -32.85 12.83
N VAL A 447 -24.46 -34.01 12.22
CA VAL A 447 -24.84 -34.24 10.82
C VAL A 447 -26.31 -33.90 10.62
N CYS A 448 -26.67 -33.34 9.47
CA CYS A 448 -28.06 -33.03 9.15
C CYS A 448 -28.89 -34.33 9.06
N LYS A 449 -30.20 -34.26 9.39
CA LYS A 449 -31.13 -35.36 9.18
C LYS A 449 -31.27 -35.68 7.68
N ASP A 450 -31.75 -36.88 7.36
CA ASP A 450 -31.85 -37.41 5.98
C ASP A 450 -32.67 -36.53 5.02
N ASP A 451 -33.59 -35.72 5.56
CA ASP A 451 -34.42 -34.79 4.78
C ASP A 451 -33.87 -33.37 4.70
N GLN A 452 -32.66 -33.15 5.20
CA GLN A 452 -32.00 -31.83 5.29
C GLN A 452 -30.65 -31.81 4.60
N ILE A 453 -30.27 -30.59 4.14
CA ILE A 453 -28.94 -30.31 3.54
C ILE A 453 -28.33 -29.07 4.20
N ARG A 454 -27.00 -28.92 4.14
CA ARG A 454 -26.31 -27.69 4.58
C ARG A 454 -26.51 -26.56 3.56
N ASN A 455 -26.84 -25.38 4.07
CA ASN A 455 -26.83 -24.16 3.26
C ASN A 455 -25.45 -23.45 3.37
N GLU A 456 -25.26 -22.34 2.67
CA GLU A 456 -24.03 -21.54 2.67
C GLU A 456 -23.57 -21.05 4.05
N LYS A 457 -24.48 -20.93 5.00
CA LYS A 457 -24.19 -20.58 6.41
C LYS A 457 -23.99 -21.83 7.30
N PHE A 458 -23.77 -22.97 6.67
CA PHE A 458 -23.58 -24.27 7.33
C PHE A 458 -24.72 -24.68 8.30
N ARG A 459 -25.97 -24.25 8.00
CA ARG A 459 -27.18 -24.62 8.78
C ARG A 459 -27.96 -25.70 8.05
N CYS A 460 -28.50 -26.67 8.78
CA CYS A 460 -29.40 -27.69 8.20
C CYS A 460 -30.72 -27.03 7.75
N VAL A 461 -31.06 -27.18 6.47
CA VAL A 461 -32.31 -26.72 5.87
C VAL A 461 -33.00 -27.88 5.14
N LYS A 462 -34.34 -27.87 5.07
CA LYS A 462 -35.09 -28.94 4.38
C LYS A 462 -34.67 -29.02 2.90
N ASN A 463 -34.38 -30.23 2.43
CA ASN A 463 -34.06 -30.50 1.03
C ASN A 463 -35.32 -30.45 0.18
N LYS A 464 -35.54 -29.38 -0.59
CA LYS A 464 -36.72 -29.18 -1.43
C LYS A 464 -36.77 -30.08 -2.68
N THR A 465 -35.66 -30.76 -3.04
CA THR A 465 -35.57 -31.56 -4.26
C THR A 465 -36.15 -32.99 -4.13
N ARG A 466 -36.47 -33.44 -2.91
CA ARG A 466 -37.04 -34.82 -2.68
C ARG A 466 -38.54 -34.92 -2.89
N LYS A 467 -39.28 -33.83 -3.21
CA LYS A 467 -40.73 -33.85 -3.34
C LYS A 467 -41.26 -34.33 -4.71
N ASN A 468 -40.45 -34.62 -5.71
CA ASN A 468 -40.87 -34.95 -7.06
C ASN A 468 -40.54 -36.38 -7.53
N LYS A 469 -40.39 -37.35 -6.64
CA LYS A 469 -40.18 -38.77 -7.08
C LYS A 469 -41.24 -39.74 -6.60
N ASN A 470 -42.41 -39.27 -6.10
CA ASN A 470 -43.60 -40.13 -5.88
C ASN A 470 -44.83 -39.36 -6.33
N LYS A 471 -45.07 -39.32 -7.65
CA LYS A 471 -46.35 -39.24 -8.31
C LYS A 471 -46.24 -39.94 -9.65
#